data_535562350c2283740bdebefdc435046e
#
_entry.id   535562350c2283740bdebefdc435046e
#
_cell.length_a   1.000
_cell.length_b   1.000
_cell.length_c   1.000
_cell.angle_alpha   90.00
_cell.angle_beta   90.00
_cell.angle_gamma   90.00
#
_symmetry.space_group_name_H-M   'P 1'
#
loop_
_entity.id
_entity.type
_entity.pdbx_description
1 polymer ?
#
loop_
_entity_poly.entity_id
_entity_poly.type
_entity_poly.pdbx_seq_one_letter_code
_entity_poly.pdbx_strand_id
1 'polypeptide(L)'
;GIAELSKRVGEAQEGVDKLDDGAGKLSGMAAQNQTNVGDIQRALPPVHTASQGPTHLLSPIVALLISALVLLAGAAAGVAWHVGFRPWLMVAGGTLAAVAIGEILLFVLATGITPVAAAWAGVALLLGALSMTAITRGLLGLCGITAGSILAALFGIGQTALVGWLWKSAAIAGVSKVWQVISNLLPLNWTTAAVTVAGNEGEQAVLWAGIAVLLAVTLVGLSAKW
;
A
#
# COMPACT_ATOMS: atom_id res chain seq x y z
N GLY A 1 15.82 52.56 -37.02
CA GLY A 1 14.85 52.89 -35.96
C GLY A 1 13.55 52.13 -36.05
N ILE A 2 12.68 52.39 -37.05
CA ILE A 2 11.32 51.78 -37.09
C ILE A 2 11.36 50.30 -37.41
N ALA A 3 12.24 49.84 -38.26
CA ALA A 3 12.40 48.44 -38.63
C ALA A 3 12.86 47.57 -37.43
N GLU A 4 13.75 48.09 -36.59
CA GLU A 4 14.24 47.44 -35.38
C GLU A 4 13.13 47.33 -34.32
N LEU A 5 12.31 48.38 -34.21
CA LEU A 5 11.16 48.39 -33.29
C LEU A 5 10.12 47.37 -33.72
N SER A 6 9.81 47.28 -35.02
CA SER A 6 8.87 46.29 -35.57
C SER A 6 9.34 44.85 -35.35
N LYS A 7 10.65 44.60 -35.49
CA LYS A 7 11.23 43.28 -35.20
C LYS A 7 11.08 42.88 -33.72
N ARG A 8 11.40 43.81 -32.80
CA ARG A 8 11.26 43.57 -31.35
C ARG A 8 9.82 43.34 -30.92
N VAL A 9 8.88 44.06 -31.56
CA VAL A 9 7.45 43.85 -31.30
C VAL A 9 7.01 42.43 -31.77
N GLY A 10 7.50 42.00 -32.93
CA GLY A 10 7.25 40.64 -33.41
C GLY A 10 7.82 39.54 -32.48
N GLU A 11 9.05 39.73 -31.99
CA GLU A 11 9.68 38.82 -31.03
C GLU A 11 8.92 38.80 -29.68
N ALA A 12 8.42 39.93 -29.23
CA ALA A 12 7.59 40.02 -28.02
C ALA A 12 6.24 39.32 -28.20
N GLN A 13 5.62 39.48 -29.38
CA GLN A 13 4.35 38.79 -29.72
C GLN A 13 4.55 37.27 -29.72
N GLU A 14 5.61 36.77 -30.33
CA GLU A 14 5.96 35.33 -30.31
C GLU A 14 6.22 34.81 -28.89
N GLY A 15 6.82 35.65 -28.02
CA GLY A 15 7.01 35.35 -26.62
C GLY A 15 5.70 35.24 -25.86
N VAL A 16 4.74 36.11 -26.14
CA VAL A 16 3.39 36.09 -25.55
C VAL A 16 2.63 34.84 -26.00
N ASP A 17 2.68 34.49 -27.28
CA ASP A 17 2.02 33.30 -27.82
C ASP A 17 2.58 32.01 -27.19
N LYS A 18 3.90 31.95 -26.98
CA LYS A 18 4.53 30.82 -26.26
C LYS A 18 4.13 30.75 -24.78
N LEU A 19 3.94 31.89 -24.12
CA LEU A 19 3.44 31.96 -22.74
C LEU A 19 1.99 31.51 -22.65
N ASP A 20 1.15 31.91 -23.59
CA ASP A 20 -0.24 31.49 -23.64
C ASP A 20 -0.39 29.98 -23.88
N ASP A 21 0.39 29.41 -24.81
CA ASP A 21 0.48 27.98 -25.06
C ASP A 21 0.98 27.21 -23.81
N GLY A 22 1.98 27.77 -23.12
CA GLY A 22 2.49 27.26 -21.85
C GLY A 22 1.44 27.27 -20.73
N ALA A 23 0.70 28.37 -20.62
CA ALA A 23 -0.39 28.49 -19.65
C ALA A 23 -1.55 27.52 -19.94
N GLY A 24 -1.89 27.34 -21.21
CA GLY A 24 -2.87 26.34 -21.64
C GLY A 24 -2.45 24.91 -21.30
N LYS A 25 -1.18 24.56 -21.51
CA LYS A 25 -0.62 23.26 -21.11
C LYS A 25 -0.65 23.05 -19.60
N LEU A 26 -0.27 24.07 -18.82
CA LEU A 26 -0.33 24.03 -17.36
C LEU A 26 -1.77 23.86 -16.84
N SER A 27 -2.72 24.56 -17.44
CA SER A 27 -4.14 24.43 -17.12
C SER A 27 -4.66 23.02 -17.43
N GLY A 28 -4.28 22.46 -18.58
CA GLY A 28 -4.60 21.07 -18.96
C GLY A 28 -4.00 20.05 -17.98
N MET A 29 -2.74 20.24 -17.59
CA MET A 29 -2.08 19.38 -16.59
C MET A 29 -2.73 19.49 -15.20
N ALA A 30 -3.16 20.68 -14.80
CA ALA A 30 -3.87 20.89 -13.53
C ALA A 30 -5.24 20.20 -13.54
N ALA A 31 -6.00 20.29 -14.63
CA ALA A 31 -7.27 19.60 -14.79
C ALA A 31 -7.09 18.08 -14.80
N GLN A 32 -6.04 17.59 -15.46
CA GLN A 32 -5.71 16.18 -15.48
C GLN A 32 -5.26 15.68 -14.10
N ASN A 33 -4.48 16.46 -13.35
CA ASN A 33 -4.14 16.16 -11.96
C ASN A 33 -5.37 16.11 -11.06
N GLN A 34 -6.32 17.00 -11.24
CA GLN A 34 -7.55 17.01 -10.48
C GLN A 34 -8.42 15.78 -10.76
N THR A 35 -8.49 15.33 -12.00
CA THR A 35 -9.13 14.08 -12.40
C THR A 35 -8.39 12.87 -11.80
N ASN A 36 -7.07 12.86 -11.88
CA ASN A 36 -6.23 11.81 -11.32
C ASN A 36 -6.36 11.70 -9.80
N VAL A 37 -6.44 12.85 -9.09
CA VAL A 37 -6.71 12.86 -7.64
C VAL A 37 -8.09 12.27 -7.34
N GLY A 38 -9.11 12.58 -8.15
CA GLY A 38 -10.42 11.97 -8.03
C GLY A 38 -10.44 10.47 -8.33
N ASP A 39 -9.59 10.00 -9.24
CA ASP A 39 -9.44 8.57 -9.54
C ASP A 39 -8.62 7.85 -8.47
N ILE A 40 -7.64 8.52 -7.86
CA ILE A 40 -6.92 8.04 -6.66
C ILE A 40 -7.89 7.89 -5.49
N GLN A 41 -8.76 8.89 -5.26
CA GLN A 41 -9.78 8.82 -4.21
C GLN A 41 -10.78 7.68 -4.42
N ARG A 42 -11.04 7.27 -5.68
CA ARG A 42 -11.91 6.14 -6.03
C ARG A 42 -11.19 4.80 -6.08
N ALA A 43 -9.88 4.79 -6.33
CA ALA A 43 -9.07 3.58 -6.43
C ALA A 43 -8.44 3.17 -5.10
N LEU A 44 -8.11 4.13 -4.26
CA LEU A 44 -7.82 3.92 -2.85
C LEU A 44 -9.15 3.90 -2.11
N PRO A 45 -9.31 3.03 -1.09
CA PRO A 45 -10.43 3.19 -0.16
C PRO A 45 -10.42 4.65 0.29
N PRO A 46 -11.58 5.32 0.31
CA PRO A 46 -11.64 6.76 0.49
C PRO A 46 -10.90 7.14 1.78
N VAL A 47 -9.71 7.68 1.61
CA VAL A 47 -9.05 8.43 2.68
C VAL A 47 -9.84 9.72 2.76
N HIS A 48 -10.85 9.75 3.61
CA HIS A 48 -11.54 10.99 3.91
C HIS A 48 -10.48 11.92 4.49
N THR A 49 -10.21 13.01 3.79
CA THR A 49 -9.47 14.12 4.36
C THR A 49 -10.23 14.52 5.61
N ALA A 50 -9.71 14.08 6.77
CA ALA A 50 -10.24 14.50 8.05
C ALA A 50 -10.24 16.02 8.06
N SER A 51 -11.41 16.61 8.27
CA SER A 51 -11.58 18.01 8.51
C SER A 51 -10.60 18.43 9.63
N GLN A 52 -9.65 19.29 9.29
CA GLN A 52 -8.83 20.16 10.13
C GLN A 52 -8.71 19.77 11.63
N GLY A 53 -8.24 18.56 11.92
CA GLY A 53 -7.65 18.19 13.19
C GLY A 53 -6.13 18.21 13.09
N PRO A 54 -5.37 18.16 14.20
CA PRO A 54 -3.92 18.14 14.16
C PRO A 54 -3.48 17.00 13.25
N THR A 55 -2.65 17.33 12.27
CA THR A 55 -2.23 16.46 11.17
C THR A 55 -1.34 15.33 11.68
N HIS A 56 -1.96 14.26 12.16
CA HIS A 56 -1.29 13.00 12.46
C HIS A 56 -1.31 12.16 11.19
N LEU A 57 -0.35 12.37 10.31
CA LEU A 57 -0.34 11.73 9.01
C LEU A 57 0.68 10.59 9.03
N LEU A 58 0.17 9.38 9.17
CA LEU A 58 0.94 8.22 8.76
C LEU A 58 1.04 8.26 7.23
N SER A 59 2.26 8.51 6.73
CA SER A 59 2.49 8.48 5.28
C SER A 59 2.10 7.10 4.72
N PRO A 60 1.32 7.03 3.63
CA PRO A 60 0.96 5.77 2.98
C PRO A 60 2.17 4.92 2.59
N ILE A 61 3.29 5.56 2.23
CA ILE A 61 4.55 4.86 1.92
C ILE A 61 5.13 4.18 3.16
N VAL A 62 5.07 4.84 4.32
CA VAL A 62 5.52 4.25 5.58
C VAL A 62 4.64 3.06 5.97
N ALA A 63 3.31 3.20 5.85
CA ALA A 63 2.38 2.10 6.06
C ALA A 63 2.67 0.92 5.12
N LEU A 64 2.97 1.18 3.84
CA LEU A 64 3.34 0.15 2.87
C LEU A 64 4.64 -0.58 3.28
N LEU A 65 5.68 0.16 3.67
CA LEU A 65 6.96 -0.44 4.06
C LEU A 65 6.82 -1.29 5.31
N ILE A 66 6.12 -0.81 6.34
CA ILE A 66 5.85 -1.57 7.57
C ILE A 66 5.05 -2.84 7.23
N SER A 67 3.97 -2.71 6.46
CA SER A 67 3.14 -3.84 6.05
C SER A 67 3.94 -4.87 5.26
N ALA A 68 4.75 -4.44 4.29
CA ALA A 68 5.59 -5.31 3.47
C ALA A 68 6.60 -6.10 4.34
N LEU A 69 7.26 -5.42 5.29
CA LEU A 69 8.20 -6.07 6.21
C LEU A 69 7.51 -7.14 7.04
N VAL A 70 6.35 -6.82 7.61
CA VAL A 70 5.57 -7.76 8.44
C VAL A 70 5.03 -8.93 7.62
N LEU A 71 4.58 -8.70 6.39
CA LEU A 71 4.14 -9.77 5.50
C LEU A 71 5.28 -10.70 5.07
N LEU A 72 6.46 -10.15 4.79
CA LEU A 72 7.65 -10.96 4.49
C LEU A 72 8.05 -11.83 5.69
N ALA A 73 7.96 -11.30 6.90
CA ALA A 73 8.17 -12.09 8.11
C ALA A 73 7.10 -13.18 8.27
N GLY A 74 5.85 -12.92 7.89
CA GLY A 74 4.79 -13.91 7.80
C GLY A 74 5.10 -15.04 6.80
N ALA A 75 5.68 -14.68 5.64
CA ALA A 75 6.16 -15.68 4.68
C ALA A 75 7.26 -16.57 5.26
N ALA A 76 8.25 -15.96 5.92
CA ALA A 76 9.32 -16.70 6.60
C ALA A 76 8.78 -17.62 7.69
N ALA A 77 7.78 -17.17 8.47
CA ALA A 77 7.09 -18.00 9.46
C ALA A 77 6.38 -19.20 8.81
N GLY A 78 5.78 -19.02 7.63
CA GLY A 78 5.18 -20.11 6.84
C GLY A 78 6.20 -21.17 6.41
N VAL A 79 7.41 -20.76 6.01
CA VAL A 79 8.51 -21.69 5.72
C VAL A 79 8.99 -22.38 7.00
N ALA A 80 9.16 -21.65 8.09
CA ALA A 80 9.61 -22.18 9.37
C ALA A 80 8.63 -23.24 9.94
N TRP A 81 7.35 -23.16 9.61
CA TRP A 81 6.36 -24.18 9.95
C TRP A 81 6.74 -25.58 9.44
N HIS A 82 7.32 -25.69 8.24
CA HIS A 82 7.69 -26.97 7.63
C HIS A 82 9.04 -27.50 8.08
N VAL A 83 9.93 -26.63 8.59
CA VAL A 83 11.31 -27.00 8.93
C VAL A 83 11.51 -27.11 10.45
N GLY A 84 10.61 -26.51 11.25
CA GLY A 84 10.81 -26.34 12.69
C GLY A 84 10.38 -27.51 13.56
N PHE A 85 11.10 -27.72 14.69
CA PHE A 85 10.78 -28.75 15.69
C PHE A 85 9.47 -28.44 16.46
N ARG A 86 9.09 -27.15 16.59
CA ARG A 86 7.83 -26.69 17.21
C ARG A 86 7.19 -25.62 16.31
N PRO A 87 6.55 -26.06 15.20
CA PRO A 87 6.15 -25.15 14.14
C PRO A 87 5.18 -24.04 14.62
N TRP A 88 4.24 -24.35 15.47
CA TRP A 88 3.27 -23.37 15.98
C TRP A 88 3.92 -22.28 16.85
N LEU A 89 4.97 -22.61 17.64
CA LEU A 89 5.72 -21.63 18.42
C LEU A 89 6.55 -20.71 17.53
N MET A 90 7.15 -21.25 16.47
CA MET A 90 7.92 -20.45 15.52
C MET A 90 7.02 -19.48 14.74
N VAL A 91 5.84 -19.94 14.32
CA VAL A 91 4.87 -19.06 13.66
C VAL A 91 4.34 -18.01 14.63
N ALA A 92 3.86 -18.41 15.81
CA ALA A 92 3.33 -17.48 16.78
C ALA A 92 4.41 -16.46 17.25
N GLY A 93 5.59 -16.94 17.62
CA GLY A 93 6.69 -16.09 18.05
C GLY A 93 7.20 -15.17 16.94
N GLY A 94 7.39 -15.71 15.72
CA GLY A 94 7.86 -14.94 14.58
C GLY A 94 6.87 -13.88 14.11
N THR A 95 5.58 -14.22 14.02
CA THR A 95 4.54 -13.24 13.65
C THR A 95 4.35 -12.17 14.72
N LEU A 96 4.30 -12.54 16.00
CA LEU A 96 4.19 -11.56 17.09
C LEU A 96 5.40 -10.65 17.17
N ALA A 97 6.62 -11.18 17.01
CA ALA A 97 7.82 -10.36 16.97
C ALA A 97 7.81 -9.38 15.77
N ALA A 98 7.40 -9.85 14.60
CA ALA A 98 7.29 -8.99 13.42
C ALA A 98 6.25 -7.88 13.60
N VAL A 99 5.09 -8.20 14.17
CA VAL A 99 4.04 -7.21 14.50
C VAL A 99 4.55 -6.21 15.53
N ALA A 100 5.23 -6.68 16.59
CA ALA A 100 5.81 -5.78 17.60
C ALA A 100 6.84 -4.81 16.98
N ILE A 101 7.69 -5.30 16.07
CA ILE A 101 8.62 -4.43 15.32
C ILE A 101 7.84 -3.46 14.45
N GLY A 102 6.79 -3.91 13.75
CA GLY A 102 5.92 -3.06 12.94
C GLY A 102 5.25 -1.96 13.78
N GLU A 103 4.75 -2.30 14.96
CA GLU A 103 4.17 -1.34 15.92
C GLU A 103 5.21 -0.32 16.43
N ILE A 104 6.41 -0.77 16.78
CA ILE A 104 7.51 0.12 17.19
C ILE A 104 7.82 1.11 16.05
N LEU A 105 7.96 0.62 14.82
CA LEU A 105 8.19 1.47 13.66
C LEU A 105 7.03 2.45 13.44
N LEU A 106 5.80 2.00 13.65
CA LEU A 106 4.62 2.84 13.54
C LEU A 106 4.66 3.98 14.57
N PHE A 107 4.98 3.70 15.84
CA PHE A 107 5.12 4.72 16.88
C PHE A 107 6.29 5.69 16.64
N VAL A 108 7.37 5.21 16.03
CA VAL A 108 8.55 6.05 15.74
C VAL A 108 8.32 6.95 14.52
N LEU A 109 7.63 6.43 13.50
CA LEU A 109 7.48 7.09 12.20
C LEU A 109 6.16 7.87 12.05
N ALA A 110 5.13 7.50 12.82
CA ALA A 110 3.86 8.22 12.85
C ALA A 110 3.85 9.22 14.00
N THR A 111 3.61 10.50 13.70
CA THR A 111 3.49 11.52 14.73
C THR A 111 2.10 11.49 15.36
N GLY A 112 2.02 11.18 16.67
CA GLY A 112 0.79 11.32 17.45
C GLY A 112 -0.28 10.26 17.26
N ILE A 113 0.10 9.05 16.87
CA ILE A 113 -0.83 7.93 16.78
C ILE A 113 -1.46 7.63 18.16
N THR A 114 -2.77 7.47 18.19
CA THR A 114 -3.48 7.10 19.41
C THR A 114 -3.28 5.63 19.74
N PRO A 115 -3.31 5.22 21.03
CA PRO A 115 -3.21 3.79 21.39
C PRO A 115 -4.27 2.90 20.72
N VAL A 116 -5.46 3.44 20.51
CA VAL A 116 -6.56 2.72 19.83
C VAL A 116 -6.25 2.53 18.35
N ALA A 117 -5.73 3.55 17.69
CA ALA A 117 -5.30 3.48 16.29
C ALA A 117 -4.16 2.47 16.11
N ALA A 118 -3.16 2.49 17.00
CA ALA A 118 -2.08 1.51 17.01
C ALA A 118 -2.62 0.08 17.21
N ALA A 119 -3.52 -0.15 18.16
CA ALA A 119 -4.11 -1.47 18.37
C ALA A 119 -4.79 -2.01 17.11
N TRP A 120 -5.55 -1.19 16.38
CA TRP A 120 -6.18 -1.60 15.13
C TRP A 120 -5.15 -1.83 14.00
N ALA A 121 -4.11 -1.01 13.93
CA ALA A 121 -3.00 -1.25 13.01
C ALA A 121 -2.29 -2.57 13.32
N GLY A 122 -2.05 -2.88 14.60
CA GLY A 122 -1.49 -4.16 15.05
C GLY A 122 -2.34 -5.36 14.66
N VAL A 123 -3.67 -5.25 14.81
CA VAL A 123 -4.59 -6.30 14.34
C VAL A 123 -4.47 -6.51 12.84
N ALA A 124 -4.43 -5.43 12.05
CA ALA A 124 -4.27 -5.51 10.61
C ALA A 124 -2.93 -6.12 10.20
N LEU A 125 -1.83 -5.73 10.86
CA LEU A 125 -0.50 -6.29 10.63
C LEU A 125 -0.45 -7.78 11.00
N LEU A 126 -1.05 -8.18 12.12
CA LEU A 126 -1.11 -9.58 12.55
C LEU A 126 -1.87 -10.43 11.52
N LEU A 127 -3.04 -9.99 11.10
CA LEU A 127 -3.83 -10.69 10.08
C LEU A 127 -3.11 -10.72 8.73
N GLY A 128 -2.42 -9.65 8.35
CA GLY A 128 -1.56 -9.60 7.18
C GLY A 128 -0.45 -10.66 7.23
N ALA A 129 0.29 -10.73 8.34
CA ALA A 129 1.32 -11.74 8.55
C ALA A 129 0.76 -13.18 8.50
N LEU A 130 -0.37 -13.41 9.17
CA LEU A 130 -1.02 -14.72 9.18
C LEU A 130 -1.57 -15.12 7.81
N SER A 131 -2.13 -14.18 7.05
CA SER A 131 -2.59 -14.44 5.68
C SER A 131 -1.41 -14.80 4.76
N MET A 132 -0.28 -14.12 4.91
CA MET A 132 0.93 -14.46 4.15
C MET A 132 1.53 -15.80 4.58
N THR A 133 1.51 -16.12 5.87
CA THR A 133 1.86 -17.45 6.40
C THR A 133 0.97 -18.54 5.78
N ALA A 134 -0.32 -18.30 5.70
CA ALA A 134 -1.29 -19.22 5.12
C ALA A 134 -1.04 -19.47 3.62
N ILE A 135 -0.82 -18.41 2.85
CA ILE A 135 -0.46 -18.49 1.42
C ILE A 135 0.84 -19.26 1.24
N THR A 136 1.87 -18.93 2.04
CA THR A 136 3.17 -19.62 1.96
C THR A 136 3.02 -21.11 2.24
N ARG A 137 2.26 -21.50 3.26
CA ARG A 137 1.97 -22.93 3.54
C ARG A 137 1.30 -23.62 2.36
N GLY A 138 0.32 -22.95 1.72
CA GLY A 138 -0.33 -23.49 0.52
C GLY A 138 0.66 -23.71 -0.62
N LEU A 139 1.55 -22.74 -0.89
CA LEU A 139 2.59 -22.85 -1.92
C LEU A 139 3.57 -23.99 -1.62
N LEU A 140 3.97 -24.14 -0.35
CA LEU A 140 4.85 -25.24 0.09
C LEU A 140 4.17 -26.59 -0.05
N GLY A 141 2.89 -26.69 0.28
CA GLY A 141 2.11 -27.92 0.13
C GLY A 141 1.93 -28.35 -1.33
N LEU A 142 1.71 -27.38 -2.23
CA LEU A 142 1.47 -27.65 -3.66
C LEU A 142 2.77 -27.89 -4.45
N CYS A 143 3.83 -27.12 -4.17
CA CYS A 143 5.05 -27.08 -4.99
C CYS A 143 6.26 -27.69 -4.29
N GLY A 144 6.11 -28.13 -3.03
CA GLY A 144 7.22 -28.61 -2.20
C GLY A 144 8.05 -27.47 -1.59
N ILE A 145 8.94 -27.83 -0.65
CA ILE A 145 9.64 -26.84 0.19
C ILE A 145 10.49 -25.87 -0.64
N THR A 146 11.29 -26.36 -1.55
CA THR A 146 12.23 -25.51 -2.31
C THR A 146 11.49 -24.58 -3.27
N ALA A 147 10.65 -25.13 -4.16
CA ALA A 147 9.92 -24.33 -5.14
C ALA A 147 8.88 -23.43 -4.45
N GLY A 148 8.17 -23.94 -3.45
CA GLY A 148 7.19 -23.18 -2.68
C GLY A 148 7.80 -22.00 -1.92
N SER A 149 9.01 -22.16 -1.36
CA SER A 149 9.72 -21.05 -0.68
C SER A 149 10.13 -19.95 -1.66
N ILE A 150 10.63 -20.32 -2.83
CA ILE A 150 10.98 -19.38 -3.90
C ILE A 150 9.73 -18.63 -4.37
N LEU A 151 8.64 -19.36 -4.64
CA LEU A 151 7.37 -18.75 -5.06
C LEU A 151 6.80 -17.81 -3.99
N ALA A 152 6.87 -18.18 -2.71
CA ALA A 152 6.43 -17.33 -1.61
C ALA A 152 7.27 -16.04 -1.51
N ALA A 153 8.59 -16.13 -1.68
CA ALA A 153 9.47 -14.96 -1.71
C ALA A 153 9.17 -14.06 -2.92
N LEU A 154 9.04 -14.65 -4.11
CA LEU A 154 8.67 -13.90 -5.33
C LEU A 154 7.30 -13.25 -5.21
N PHE A 155 6.32 -13.94 -4.61
CA PHE A 155 5.00 -13.38 -4.36
C PHE A 155 5.07 -12.21 -3.36
N GLY A 156 5.82 -12.34 -2.27
CA GLY A 156 6.01 -11.28 -1.28
C GLY A 156 6.68 -10.03 -1.86
N ILE A 157 7.75 -10.21 -2.63
CA ILE A 157 8.46 -9.11 -3.31
C ILE A 157 7.58 -8.53 -4.44
N GLY A 158 6.96 -9.40 -5.22
CA GLY A 158 6.12 -9.01 -6.36
C GLY A 158 4.92 -8.17 -5.93
N GLN A 159 4.22 -8.55 -4.86
CA GLN A 159 3.11 -7.73 -4.34
C GLN A 159 3.60 -6.39 -3.80
N THR A 160 4.79 -6.32 -3.17
CA THR A 160 5.35 -5.05 -2.69
C THR A 160 5.68 -4.12 -3.85
N ALA A 161 6.31 -4.64 -4.89
CA ALA A 161 6.61 -3.90 -6.11
C ALA A 161 5.33 -3.43 -6.83
N LEU A 162 4.34 -4.32 -6.95
CA LEU A 162 3.08 -4.03 -7.63
C LEU A 162 2.26 -2.97 -6.88
N VAL A 163 2.08 -3.12 -5.58
CA VAL A 163 1.32 -2.16 -4.77
C VAL A 163 2.02 -0.80 -4.75
N GLY A 164 3.36 -0.77 -4.59
CA GLY A 164 4.14 0.47 -4.64
C GLY A 164 4.08 1.15 -6.01
N TRP A 165 4.15 0.37 -7.10
CA TRP A 165 4.00 0.89 -8.46
C TRP A 165 2.58 1.45 -8.71
N LEU A 166 1.54 0.74 -8.24
CA LEU A 166 0.15 1.18 -8.36
C LEU A 166 -0.08 2.53 -7.67
N TRP A 167 0.42 2.69 -6.47
CA TRP A 167 0.27 3.94 -5.72
C TRP A 167 0.99 5.10 -6.41
N LYS A 168 2.21 4.85 -6.91
CA LYS A 168 2.93 5.85 -7.71
C LYS A 168 2.16 6.19 -8.99
N SER A 169 1.65 5.19 -9.69
CA SER A 169 0.95 5.39 -10.97
C SER A 169 -0.40 6.08 -10.75
N ALA A 170 -1.13 5.72 -9.69
CA ALA A 170 -2.37 6.36 -9.30
C ALA A 170 -2.18 7.86 -9.02
N ALA A 171 -1.03 8.25 -8.44
CA ALA A 171 -0.69 9.63 -8.16
C ALA A 171 -0.39 10.47 -9.43
N ILE A 172 -0.02 9.84 -10.55
CA ILE A 172 0.47 10.55 -11.73
C ILE A 172 -0.50 10.47 -12.92
N ALA A 173 -1.06 9.30 -13.21
CA ALA A 173 -1.74 9.04 -14.49
C ALA A 173 -3.06 8.28 -14.39
N GLY A 174 -3.50 7.94 -13.19
CA GLY A 174 -4.62 7.02 -12.99
C GLY A 174 -4.22 5.55 -13.25
N VAL A 175 -4.99 4.63 -12.73
CA VAL A 175 -4.74 3.18 -12.86
C VAL A 175 -5.94 2.52 -13.52
N SER A 176 -5.68 1.63 -14.49
CA SER A 176 -6.75 0.89 -15.14
C SER A 176 -7.49 -0.05 -14.16
N LYS A 177 -8.77 -0.29 -14.40
CA LYS A 177 -9.61 -1.16 -13.55
C LYS A 177 -9.03 -2.55 -13.33
N VAL A 178 -8.30 -3.10 -14.32
CA VAL A 178 -7.66 -4.42 -14.23
C VAL A 178 -6.64 -4.45 -13.10
N TRP A 179 -5.76 -3.45 -13.03
CA TRP A 179 -4.74 -3.36 -11.99
C TRP A 179 -5.33 -3.10 -10.60
N GLN A 180 -6.45 -2.34 -10.53
CA GLN A 180 -7.19 -2.15 -9.28
C GLN A 180 -7.76 -3.49 -8.77
N VAL A 181 -8.35 -4.30 -9.65
CA VAL A 181 -8.85 -5.63 -9.28
C VAL A 181 -7.72 -6.54 -8.82
N ILE A 182 -6.58 -6.55 -9.54
CA ILE A 182 -5.42 -7.36 -9.16
C ILE A 182 -4.90 -6.95 -7.78
N SER A 183 -4.77 -5.65 -7.51
CA SER A 183 -4.31 -5.18 -6.19
C SER A 183 -5.24 -5.58 -5.06
N ASN A 184 -6.54 -5.58 -5.29
CA ASN A 184 -7.53 -5.99 -4.29
C ASN A 184 -7.49 -7.49 -3.97
N LEU A 185 -6.82 -8.30 -4.77
CA LEU A 185 -6.54 -9.71 -4.46
C LEU A 185 -5.30 -9.90 -3.58
N LEU A 186 -4.49 -8.85 -3.40
CA LEU A 186 -3.22 -8.94 -2.67
C LEU A 186 -3.41 -8.62 -1.17
N PRO A 187 -2.97 -9.50 -0.26
CA PRO A 187 -3.02 -9.22 1.18
C PRO A 187 -2.32 -7.93 1.59
N LEU A 188 -1.20 -7.59 0.94
CA LEU A 188 -0.45 -6.36 1.21
C LEU A 188 -1.30 -5.11 0.99
N ASN A 189 -2.12 -5.07 -0.06
CA ASN A 189 -2.97 -3.92 -0.32
C ASN A 189 -3.96 -3.67 0.83
N TRP A 190 -4.62 -4.71 1.32
CA TRP A 190 -5.57 -4.63 2.42
C TRP A 190 -4.90 -4.32 3.75
N THR A 191 -3.73 -4.93 4.03
CA THR A 191 -2.96 -4.63 5.25
C THR A 191 -2.53 -3.17 5.24
N THR A 192 -1.97 -2.68 4.14
CA THR A 192 -1.52 -1.29 4.03
C THR A 192 -2.68 -0.31 4.13
N ALA A 193 -3.82 -0.60 3.48
CA ALA A 193 -5.02 0.23 3.56
C ALA A 193 -5.54 0.30 5.00
N ALA A 194 -5.65 -0.84 5.68
CA ALA A 194 -6.13 -0.90 7.06
C ALA A 194 -5.19 -0.16 8.03
N VAL A 195 -3.86 -0.33 7.89
CA VAL A 195 -2.86 0.39 8.71
C VAL A 195 -2.92 1.89 8.44
N THR A 196 -3.03 2.30 7.17
CA THR A 196 -3.14 3.72 6.79
C THR A 196 -4.41 4.35 7.38
N VAL A 197 -5.55 3.65 7.27
CA VAL A 197 -6.83 4.12 7.80
C VAL A 197 -6.81 4.19 9.32
N ALA A 198 -6.26 3.18 9.99
CA ALA A 198 -6.11 3.17 11.44
C ALA A 198 -5.23 4.33 11.91
N GLY A 199 -4.06 4.55 11.28
CA GLY A 199 -3.11 5.59 11.66
C GLY A 199 -3.58 7.02 11.37
N ASN A 200 -4.53 7.21 10.45
CA ASN A 200 -5.04 8.53 10.05
C ASN A 200 -6.49 8.78 10.47
N GLU A 201 -7.06 7.94 11.34
CA GLU A 201 -8.48 8.02 11.75
C GLU A 201 -9.45 8.11 10.54
N GLY A 202 -9.11 7.33 9.48
CA GLY A 202 -9.86 7.33 8.23
C GLY A 202 -11.17 6.55 8.29
N GLU A 203 -11.73 6.23 7.12
CA GLU A 203 -13.03 5.57 7.02
C GLU A 203 -13.00 4.16 7.59
N GLN A 204 -13.75 3.94 8.67
CA GLN A 204 -13.81 2.65 9.36
C GLN A 204 -14.30 1.50 8.47
N ALA A 205 -15.12 1.77 7.45
CA ALA A 205 -15.58 0.75 6.52
C ALA A 205 -14.42 0.05 5.80
N VAL A 206 -13.38 0.80 5.43
CA VAL A 206 -12.17 0.25 4.79
C VAL A 206 -11.35 -0.58 5.76
N LEU A 207 -11.21 -0.13 7.02
CA LEU A 207 -10.55 -0.90 8.07
C LEU A 207 -11.23 -2.27 8.25
N TRP A 208 -12.55 -2.27 8.41
CA TRP A 208 -13.32 -3.50 8.60
C TRP A 208 -13.31 -4.40 7.38
N ALA A 209 -13.38 -3.83 6.16
CA ALA A 209 -13.24 -4.60 4.92
C ALA A 209 -11.87 -5.28 4.83
N GLY A 210 -10.80 -4.54 5.14
CA GLY A 210 -9.43 -5.08 5.17
C GLY A 210 -9.29 -6.22 6.18
N ILE A 211 -9.76 -6.02 7.41
CA ILE A 211 -9.76 -7.05 8.46
C ILE A 211 -10.55 -8.29 8.02
N ALA A 212 -11.73 -8.12 7.43
CA ALA A 212 -12.57 -9.23 6.98
C ALA A 212 -11.90 -10.04 5.87
N VAL A 213 -11.32 -9.38 4.87
CA VAL A 213 -10.60 -10.04 3.77
C VAL A 213 -9.38 -10.79 4.28
N LEU A 214 -8.55 -10.16 5.12
CA LEU A 214 -7.35 -10.79 5.68
C LEU A 214 -7.70 -11.98 6.56
N LEU A 215 -8.77 -11.87 7.37
CA LEU A 215 -9.27 -12.96 8.18
C LEU A 215 -9.76 -14.12 7.30
N ALA A 216 -10.52 -13.84 6.24
CA ALA A 216 -10.99 -14.86 5.32
C ALA A 216 -9.84 -15.62 4.66
N VAL A 217 -8.82 -14.90 4.14
CA VAL A 217 -7.63 -15.51 3.55
C VAL A 217 -6.89 -16.37 4.56
N THR A 218 -6.73 -15.87 5.79
CA THR A 218 -6.08 -16.62 6.88
C THR A 218 -6.82 -17.90 7.19
N LEU A 219 -8.14 -17.82 7.41
CA LEU A 219 -8.96 -18.99 7.78
C LEU A 219 -8.97 -20.03 6.66
N VAL A 220 -9.17 -19.63 5.41
CA VAL A 220 -9.17 -20.54 4.26
C VAL A 220 -7.80 -21.20 4.11
N GLY A 221 -6.72 -20.43 4.16
CA GLY A 221 -5.38 -20.98 3.96
C GLY A 221 -4.87 -21.82 5.12
N LEU A 222 -5.27 -21.54 6.38
CA LEU A 222 -4.87 -22.34 7.52
C LEU A 222 -5.75 -23.61 7.70
N SER A 223 -7.01 -23.58 7.26
CA SER A 223 -7.92 -24.73 7.33
C SER A 223 -7.67 -25.77 6.23
N ALA A 224 -7.05 -25.38 5.14
CA ALA A 224 -6.71 -26.29 4.06
C ALA A 224 -5.69 -27.35 4.52
N LYS A 225 -6.02 -28.60 4.32
CA LYS A 225 -5.13 -29.74 4.60
C LYS A 225 -4.24 -29.96 3.39
N TRP A 226 -3.08 -29.35 3.40
CA TRP A 226 -2.03 -29.53 2.39
C TRP A 226 -1.08 -30.65 2.78
#